data_c7c1a95e76a7c2f33db7b046908ca0f5
#
_entry.id   c7c1a95e76a7c2f33db7b046908ca0f5
#
_cell.length_a   1.000
_cell.length_b   1.000
_cell.length_c   1.000
_cell.angle_alpha   90.00
_cell.angle_beta   90.00
_cell.angle_gamma   90.00
#
_symmetry.space_group_name_H-M   'P 1'
#
loop_
_entity.id
_entity.type
_entity.pdbx_description
1 polymer ?
#
loop_
_entity_poly.entity_id
_entity_poly.type
_entity_poly.pdbx_seq_one_letter_code
_entity_poly.pdbx_strand_id
1 'polypeptide(L)'
;MAKNNKGFTLIEILVYIAILAIIFFVIVSFLIWSIRANAKAKVMNEVLNNVKRAMEIISYEIREDSSIYDPTSAFGLHPGQLSLETVHYLPSGEESAFVDFYLCGTQLCLKKESEDPIALTLDSVGVESLIFTKIVVDDASSIQVDLTVKYNSSSDRSEYQSSINLRSAASLRSN
;
A
#
# COMPACT_ATOMS: atom_id res chain seq x y z
N MET A 1 4.90 -72.21 25.37
CA MET A 1 5.47 -71.16 24.50
C MET A 1 5.99 -70.07 25.41
N ALA A 2 7.30 -69.91 25.56
CA ALA A 2 7.88 -68.80 26.35
C ALA A 2 7.87 -67.54 25.52
N LYS A 3 7.13 -66.49 26.00
CA LYS A 3 7.07 -65.20 25.41
C LYS A 3 8.38 -64.47 25.70
N ASN A 4 9.19 -64.30 24.67
CA ASN A 4 10.50 -63.66 24.77
C ASN A 4 10.28 -62.13 24.93
N ASN A 5 10.20 -61.63 26.16
CA ASN A 5 10.10 -60.22 26.49
C ASN A 5 11.51 -59.62 26.32
N LYS A 6 11.79 -59.06 25.14
CA LYS A 6 12.97 -58.22 24.90
C LYS A 6 12.71 -56.84 25.54
N GLY A 7 13.41 -56.58 26.63
CA GLY A 7 13.42 -55.23 27.23
C GLY A 7 14.25 -54.25 26.39
N PHE A 8 13.88 -52.97 26.39
CA PHE A 8 14.68 -51.91 25.74
C PHE A 8 15.99 -51.69 26.48
N THR A 9 17.07 -51.50 25.73
CA THR A 9 18.36 -51.11 26.29
C THR A 9 18.40 -49.61 26.59
N LEU A 10 19.17 -49.19 27.58
CA LEU A 10 19.32 -47.77 27.95
C LEU A 10 19.84 -46.93 26.77
N ILE A 11 20.77 -47.48 25.97
CA ILE A 11 21.31 -46.81 24.78
C ILE A 11 20.25 -46.62 23.70
N GLU A 12 19.33 -47.53 23.52
CA GLU A 12 18.27 -47.50 22.54
C GLU A 12 17.28 -46.35 22.88
N ILE A 13 16.88 -46.20 24.15
CA ILE A 13 16.04 -45.10 24.61
C ILE A 13 16.75 -43.77 24.42
N LEU A 14 18.04 -43.67 24.68
CA LEU A 14 18.82 -42.45 24.52
C LEU A 14 18.88 -41.98 23.04
N VAL A 15 19.05 -42.96 22.12
CA VAL A 15 19.02 -42.67 20.66
C VAL A 15 17.63 -42.18 20.22
N TYR A 16 16.54 -42.80 20.70
CA TYR A 16 15.20 -42.38 20.36
C TYR A 16 14.90 -40.94 20.86
N ILE A 17 15.32 -40.62 22.09
CA ILE A 17 15.15 -39.25 22.63
C ILE A 17 15.94 -38.23 21.80
N ALA A 18 17.18 -38.57 21.41
CA ALA A 18 18.01 -37.70 20.58
C ALA A 18 17.37 -37.42 19.22
N ILE A 19 16.87 -38.46 18.54
CA ILE A 19 16.18 -38.30 17.24
C ILE A 19 14.91 -37.48 17.40
N LEU A 20 14.10 -37.75 18.44
CA LEU A 20 12.88 -37.03 18.71
C LEU A 20 13.14 -35.53 18.98
N ALA A 21 14.20 -35.22 19.73
CA ALA A 21 14.61 -33.83 20.00
C ALA A 21 14.99 -33.08 18.71
N ILE A 22 15.71 -33.75 17.80
CA ILE A 22 16.09 -33.18 16.50
C ILE A 22 14.84 -32.89 15.66
N ILE A 23 13.91 -33.84 15.57
CA ILE A 23 12.65 -33.69 14.81
C ILE A 23 11.83 -32.55 15.39
N PHE A 24 11.71 -32.48 16.72
CA PHE A 24 10.96 -31.40 17.40
C PHE A 24 11.57 -30.03 17.11
N PHE A 25 12.89 -29.88 17.16
CA PHE A 25 13.58 -28.65 16.83
C PHE A 25 13.30 -28.17 15.40
N VAL A 26 13.34 -29.10 14.43
CA VAL A 26 13.04 -28.80 13.02
C VAL A 26 11.59 -28.31 12.86
N ILE A 27 10.63 -28.98 13.49
CA ILE A 27 9.21 -28.62 13.43
C ILE A 27 8.99 -27.21 14.02
N VAL A 28 9.55 -26.94 15.20
CA VAL A 28 9.40 -25.61 15.85
C VAL A 28 10.02 -24.51 14.99
N SER A 29 11.21 -24.74 14.43
CA SER A 29 11.86 -23.78 13.55
C SER A 29 11.03 -23.47 12.30
N PHE A 30 10.44 -24.50 11.69
CA PHE A 30 9.56 -24.36 10.54
C PHE A 30 8.29 -23.58 10.89
N LEU A 31 7.67 -23.85 12.03
CA LEU A 31 6.47 -23.12 12.48
C LEU A 31 6.76 -21.63 12.68
N ILE A 32 7.88 -21.29 13.34
CA ILE A 32 8.27 -19.88 13.55
C ILE A 32 8.51 -19.19 12.20
N TRP A 33 9.21 -19.85 11.28
CA TRP A 33 9.44 -19.30 9.95
C TRP A 33 8.13 -19.09 9.19
N SER A 34 7.21 -20.04 9.23
CA SER A 34 5.89 -19.96 8.57
C SER A 34 5.07 -18.80 9.11
N ILE A 35 5.04 -18.59 10.43
CA ILE A 35 4.31 -17.46 11.05
C ILE A 35 4.88 -16.14 10.59
N ARG A 36 6.21 -15.98 10.55
CA ARG A 36 6.86 -14.74 10.08
C ARG A 36 6.60 -14.48 8.60
N ALA A 37 6.66 -15.51 7.76
CA ALA A 37 6.38 -15.40 6.34
C ALA A 37 4.93 -14.95 6.08
N ASN A 38 3.96 -15.50 6.80
CA ASN A 38 2.56 -15.12 6.72
C ASN A 38 2.32 -13.67 7.20
N ALA A 39 2.99 -13.25 8.29
CA ALA A 39 2.89 -11.87 8.77
C ALA A 39 3.42 -10.88 7.72
N LYS A 40 4.58 -11.15 7.13
CA LYS A 40 5.16 -10.32 6.05
C LYS A 40 4.25 -10.23 4.83
N ALA A 41 3.69 -11.37 4.39
CA ALA A 41 2.78 -11.40 3.25
C ALA A 41 1.51 -10.58 3.51
N LYS A 42 0.95 -10.65 4.73
CA LYS A 42 -0.22 -9.85 5.13
C LYS A 42 0.07 -8.35 5.08
N VAL A 43 1.17 -7.92 5.67
CA VAL A 43 1.61 -6.51 5.68
C VAL A 43 1.83 -6.00 4.26
N MET A 44 2.52 -6.79 3.43
CA MET A 44 2.77 -6.43 2.03
C MET A 44 1.48 -6.28 1.23
N ASN A 45 0.52 -7.19 1.40
CA ASN A 45 -0.79 -7.12 0.74
C ASN A 45 -1.58 -5.89 1.21
N GLU A 46 -1.50 -5.52 2.48
CA GLU A 46 -2.16 -4.33 3.00
C GLU A 46 -1.62 -3.05 2.36
N VAL A 47 -0.29 -2.88 2.32
CA VAL A 47 0.34 -1.74 1.64
C VAL A 47 -0.04 -1.73 0.16
N LEU A 48 0.05 -2.88 -0.53
CA LEU A 48 -0.26 -2.98 -1.95
C LEU A 48 -1.72 -2.61 -2.26
N ASN A 49 -2.66 -3.06 -1.45
CA ASN A 49 -4.08 -2.75 -1.64
C ASN A 49 -4.36 -1.26 -1.42
N ASN A 50 -3.73 -0.62 -0.42
CA ASN A 50 -3.85 0.81 -0.19
C ASN A 50 -3.30 1.63 -1.37
N VAL A 51 -2.10 1.28 -1.85
CA VAL A 51 -1.49 1.97 -3.01
C VAL A 51 -2.34 1.81 -4.26
N LYS A 52 -2.78 0.59 -4.57
CA LYS A 52 -3.61 0.31 -5.76
C LYS A 52 -4.92 1.09 -5.71
N ARG A 53 -5.65 1.03 -4.60
CA ARG A 53 -6.90 1.75 -4.42
C ARG A 53 -6.72 3.25 -4.60
N ALA A 54 -5.69 3.83 -3.99
CA ALA A 54 -5.39 5.24 -4.12
C ALA A 54 -5.09 5.63 -5.58
N MET A 55 -4.25 4.84 -6.26
CA MET A 55 -3.91 5.08 -7.67
C MET A 55 -5.09 4.92 -8.62
N GLU A 56 -5.99 3.96 -8.35
CA GLU A 56 -7.22 3.78 -9.14
C GLU A 56 -8.13 5.00 -9.03
N ILE A 57 -8.33 5.53 -7.82
CA ILE A 57 -9.16 6.73 -7.59
C ILE A 57 -8.54 7.95 -8.25
N ILE A 58 -7.23 8.20 -8.06
CA ILE A 58 -6.54 9.32 -8.72
C ILE A 58 -6.66 9.20 -10.23
N SER A 59 -6.38 8.01 -10.79
CA SER A 59 -6.43 7.80 -12.24
C SER A 59 -7.85 7.93 -12.80
N TYR A 60 -8.86 7.58 -12.01
CA TYR A 60 -10.26 7.75 -12.38
C TYR A 60 -10.63 9.24 -12.47
N GLU A 61 -10.38 10.02 -11.41
CA GLU A 61 -10.70 11.45 -11.39
C GLU A 61 -9.92 12.21 -12.50
N ILE A 62 -8.62 11.91 -12.72
CA ILE A 62 -7.86 12.53 -13.84
C ILE A 62 -8.51 12.31 -15.20
N ARG A 63 -9.14 11.15 -15.43
CA ARG A 63 -9.79 10.84 -16.72
C ARG A 63 -11.16 11.44 -16.88
N GLU A 64 -11.86 11.68 -15.78
CA GLU A 64 -13.23 12.23 -15.78
C GLU A 64 -13.22 13.76 -15.74
N ASP A 65 -12.15 14.37 -15.22
CA ASP A 65 -12.06 15.81 -15.04
C ASP A 65 -11.69 16.56 -16.32
N SER A 66 -12.10 17.84 -16.39
CA SER A 66 -12.00 18.64 -17.59
C SER A 66 -10.62 19.24 -17.79
N SER A 67 -9.96 19.70 -16.72
CA SER A 67 -8.66 20.37 -16.80
C SER A 67 -7.82 20.26 -15.51
N ILE A 68 -6.53 20.57 -15.65
CA ILE A 68 -5.61 20.69 -14.51
C ILE A 68 -5.62 22.13 -14.04
N TYR A 69 -5.90 22.34 -12.76
CA TYR A 69 -5.83 23.66 -12.15
C TYR A 69 -4.42 23.93 -11.62
N ASP A 70 -3.58 24.53 -12.45
CA ASP A 70 -2.16 24.77 -12.16
C ASP A 70 -1.90 25.67 -10.93
N PRO A 71 -2.72 26.71 -10.62
CA PRO A 71 -2.40 27.64 -9.52
C PRO A 71 -2.28 27.00 -8.14
N THR A 72 -2.98 25.89 -7.88
CA THR A 72 -2.93 25.19 -6.60
C THR A 72 -2.22 23.85 -6.70
N SER A 73 -1.85 23.40 -7.91
CA SER A 73 -1.11 22.17 -8.12
C SER A 73 0.38 22.36 -7.84
N ALA A 74 1.01 21.33 -7.23
CA ALA A 74 2.44 21.29 -6.94
C ALA A 74 3.06 20.08 -7.62
N PHE A 75 3.81 20.31 -8.71
CA PHE A 75 4.42 19.28 -9.53
C PHE A 75 5.91 19.12 -9.25
N GLY A 76 6.42 17.88 -9.45
CA GLY A 76 7.84 17.56 -9.39
C GLY A 76 8.46 17.58 -8.01
N LEU A 77 7.70 17.75 -6.94
CA LEU A 77 8.18 17.81 -5.57
C LEU A 77 7.33 16.95 -4.62
N HIS A 78 7.86 16.69 -3.42
CA HIS A 78 7.14 16.05 -2.32
C HIS A 78 7.07 17.02 -1.13
N PRO A 79 5.90 17.17 -0.50
CA PRO A 79 4.62 16.60 -0.85
C PRO A 79 3.99 17.28 -2.08
N GLY A 80 3.63 16.47 -3.07
CA GLY A 80 2.91 16.95 -4.25
C GLY A 80 1.44 17.21 -3.96
N GLN A 81 0.84 18.14 -4.72
CA GLN A 81 -0.59 18.40 -4.73
C GLN A 81 -1.07 18.41 -6.18
N LEU A 82 -2.22 17.82 -6.44
CA LEU A 82 -2.89 17.86 -7.72
C LEU A 82 -4.29 18.43 -7.51
N SER A 83 -4.58 19.51 -8.21
CA SER A 83 -5.91 20.12 -8.28
C SER A 83 -6.45 19.97 -9.70
N LEU A 84 -7.63 19.40 -9.81
CA LEU A 84 -8.36 19.20 -11.05
C LEU A 84 -9.60 20.07 -11.06
N GLU A 85 -9.91 20.69 -12.19
CA GLU A 85 -11.16 21.40 -12.42
C GLU A 85 -12.13 20.46 -13.13
N THR A 86 -13.33 20.36 -12.59
CA THR A 86 -14.37 19.45 -13.07
C THR A 86 -15.69 20.19 -13.28
N VAL A 87 -16.51 19.66 -14.18
CA VAL A 87 -17.92 20.05 -14.33
C VAL A 87 -18.86 19.08 -13.61
N HIS A 88 -18.29 18.08 -12.94
CA HIS A 88 -19.02 17.14 -12.10
C HIS A 88 -19.03 17.65 -10.64
N TYR A 89 -19.97 17.20 -9.85
CA TYR A 89 -20.09 17.56 -8.42
C TYR A 89 -20.26 19.06 -8.14
N LEU A 90 -20.95 19.78 -9.05
CA LEU A 90 -21.12 21.23 -8.96
C LEU A 90 -21.96 21.64 -7.75
N PRO A 91 -21.47 22.56 -6.90
CA PRO A 91 -22.30 23.27 -5.94
C PRO A 91 -23.40 24.08 -6.63
N SER A 92 -24.50 24.37 -5.92
CA SER A 92 -25.61 25.08 -6.49
C SER A 92 -25.20 26.50 -6.93
N GLY A 93 -25.25 26.77 -8.24
CA GLY A 93 -24.96 28.07 -8.82
C GLY A 93 -23.54 28.26 -9.32
N GLU A 94 -22.71 27.22 -9.34
CA GLU A 94 -21.37 27.26 -9.87
C GLU A 94 -21.29 26.53 -11.23
N GLU A 95 -20.35 26.94 -12.09
CA GLU A 95 -20.13 26.39 -13.43
C GLU A 95 -18.96 25.37 -13.44
N SER A 96 -18.08 25.42 -12.45
CA SER A 96 -16.98 24.46 -12.23
C SER A 96 -16.79 24.18 -10.75
N ALA A 97 -16.20 23.03 -10.43
CA ALA A 97 -15.83 22.63 -9.09
C ALA A 97 -14.40 22.07 -9.09
N PHE A 98 -13.79 21.90 -7.93
CA PHE A 98 -12.42 21.45 -7.79
C PHE A 98 -12.32 20.13 -7.03
N VAL A 99 -11.39 19.31 -7.50
CA VAL A 99 -11.01 18.03 -6.87
C VAL A 99 -9.53 18.08 -6.55
N ASP A 100 -9.19 18.00 -5.26
CA ASP A 100 -7.83 18.12 -4.77
C ASP A 100 -7.30 16.79 -4.20
N PHE A 101 -6.09 16.42 -4.60
CA PHE A 101 -5.31 15.34 -4.02
C PHE A 101 -4.09 15.92 -3.32
N TYR A 102 -3.94 15.64 -2.04
CA TYR A 102 -2.82 16.13 -1.21
C TYR A 102 -2.58 15.25 0.00
N LEU A 103 -1.49 15.51 0.75
CA LEU A 103 -1.23 14.82 2.01
C LEU A 103 -1.91 15.53 3.19
N CYS A 104 -2.76 14.81 3.92
CA CYS A 104 -3.30 15.20 5.21
C CYS A 104 -2.58 14.40 6.32
N GLY A 105 -1.52 14.98 6.87
CA GLY A 105 -0.60 14.26 7.76
C GLY A 105 0.22 13.22 6.98
N THR A 106 0.07 11.95 7.32
CA THR A 106 0.76 10.84 6.63
C THR A 106 -0.14 10.09 5.64
N GLN A 107 -1.39 10.52 5.48
CA GLN A 107 -2.35 9.89 4.59
C GLN A 107 -2.53 10.69 3.30
N LEU A 108 -2.84 10.00 2.22
CA LEU A 108 -3.31 10.63 0.99
C LEU A 108 -4.79 10.95 1.13
N CYS A 109 -5.15 12.21 0.90
CA CYS A 109 -6.53 12.69 0.96
C CYS A 109 -7.03 13.14 -0.41
N LEU A 110 -8.32 12.94 -0.60
CA LEU A 110 -9.14 13.50 -1.68
C LEU A 110 -10.09 14.51 -1.06
N LYS A 111 -10.16 15.70 -1.61
CA LYS A 111 -11.16 16.71 -1.27
C LYS A 111 -11.91 17.12 -2.52
N LYS A 112 -13.21 16.98 -2.51
CA LYS A 112 -14.13 17.60 -3.48
C LYS A 112 -14.62 18.92 -2.92
N GLU A 113 -14.83 19.89 -3.78
CA GLU A 113 -15.33 21.18 -3.37
C GLU A 113 -16.64 21.05 -2.58
N SER A 114 -16.78 21.85 -1.52
CA SER A 114 -17.91 21.80 -0.57
C SER A 114 -18.04 20.52 0.27
N GLU A 115 -17.10 19.57 0.18
CA GLU A 115 -17.07 18.35 1.00
C GLU A 115 -15.87 18.35 1.96
N ASP A 116 -15.98 17.56 3.04
CA ASP A 116 -14.86 17.31 3.93
C ASP A 116 -13.83 16.37 3.26
N PRO A 117 -12.53 16.53 3.55
CA PRO A 117 -11.50 15.66 2.99
C PRO A 117 -11.70 14.20 3.40
N ILE A 118 -11.52 13.30 2.45
CA ILE A 118 -11.62 11.85 2.65
C ILE A 118 -10.22 11.23 2.51
N ALA A 119 -9.78 10.48 3.53
CA ALA A 119 -8.54 9.73 3.45
C ALA A 119 -8.69 8.54 2.49
N LEU A 120 -7.83 8.46 1.49
CA LEU A 120 -7.77 7.36 0.53
C LEU A 120 -6.93 6.19 1.03
N THR A 121 -5.98 6.46 1.94
CA THR A 121 -5.14 5.44 2.58
C THR A 121 -5.55 5.26 4.05
N LEU A 122 -5.38 4.05 4.56
CA LEU A 122 -5.69 3.70 5.96
C LEU A 122 -4.59 4.20 6.91
N ASP A 123 -4.91 4.34 8.20
CA ASP A 123 -3.96 4.70 9.27
C ASP A 123 -2.83 3.68 9.46
N SER A 124 -3.06 2.43 9.05
CA SER A 124 -2.07 1.36 9.11
C SER A 124 -0.90 1.54 8.13
N VAL A 125 -1.02 2.51 7.21
CA VAL A 125 0.01 2.84 6.23
C VAL A 125 0.28 4.35 6.20
N GLY A 126 1.51 4.72 5.83
CA GLY A 126 1.92 6.13 5.66
C GLY A 126 2.49 6.38 4.29
N VAL A 127 2.19 7.53 3.72
CA VAL A 127 2.77 7.98 2.46
C VAL A 127 4.16 8.54 2.73
N GLU A 128 5.19 7.92 2.14
CA GLU A 128 6.57 8.39 2.19
C GLU A 128 6.89 9.41 1.10
N SER A 129 6.29 9.19 -0.09
CA SER A 129 6.48 10.09 -1.23
C SER A 129 5.22 10.14 -2.08
N LEU A 130 4.81 11.35 -2.41
CA LEU A 130 3.74 11.63 -3.36
C LEU A 130 4.25 12.71 -4.30
N ILE A 131 4.41 12.38 -5.58
CA ILE A 131 4.89 13.30 -6.61
C ILE A 131 3.96 13.21 -7.81
N PHE A 132 3.45 14.37 -8.22
CA PHE A 132 2.73 14.52 -9.48
C PHE A 132 3.65 15.15 -10.51
N THR A 133 3.63 14.66 -11.74
CA THR A 133 4.39 15.22 -12.84
C THR A 133 3.44 15.47 -14.01
N LYS A 134 3.33 16.72 -14.42
CA LYS A 134 2.54 17.11 -15.59
C LYS A 134 3.37 16.85 -16.85
N ILE A 135 2.81 16.10 -17.78
CA ILE A 135 3.41 15.78 -19.08
C ILE A 135 2.46 16.32 -20.16
N VAL A 136 2.97 17.22 -20.99
CA VAL A 136 2.22 17.79 -22.10
C VAL A 136 2.89 17.31 -23.40
N VAL A 137 2.12 16.64 -24.24
CA VAL A 137 2.55 16.21 -25.58
C VAL A 137 1.51 16.68 -26.58
N ASP A 138 1.94 17.55 -27.48
CA ASP A 138 1.05 18.29 -28.37
C ASP A 138 -0.04 19.02 -27.56
N ASP A 139 -1.31 18.74 -27.81
CA ASP A 139 -2.43 19.34 -27.07
C ASP A 139 -2.96 18.43 -25.95
N ALA A 140 -2.36 17.25 -25.72
CA ALA A 140 -2.79 16.31 -24.70
C ALA A 140 -1.99 16.49 -23.40
N SER A 141 -2.70 16.69 -22.30
CA SER A 141 -2.13 16.73 -20.96
C SER A 141 -2.30 15.40 -20.25
N SER A 142 -1.23 14.92 -19.64
CA SER A 142 -1.20 13.69 -18.84
C SER A 142 -0.55 13.97 -17.49
N ILE A 143 -1.02 13.31 -16.45
CA ILE A 143 -0.41 13.35 -15.13
C ILE A 143 0.22 11.99 -14.83
N GLN A 144 1.51 12.00 -14.56
CA GLN A 144 2.19 10.87 -13.95
C GLN A 144 2.15 11.02 -12.44
N VAL A 145 1.74 9.98 -11.76
CA VAL A 145 1.69 9.89 -10.30
C VAL A 145 2.72 8.89 -9.84
N ASP A 146 3.57 9.31 -8.92
CA ASP A 146 4.59 8.47 -8.27
C ASP A 146 4.28 8.46 -6.77
N LEU A 147 3.80 7.31 -6.28
CA LEU A 147 3.32 7.14 -4.91
C LEU A 147 4.10 6.05 -4.20
N THR A 148 4.78 6.41 -3.12
CA THR A 148 5.45 5.47 -2.22
C THR A 148 4.71 5.43 -0.89
N VAL A 149 4.29 4.24 -0.50
CA VAL A 149 3.58 4.00 0.75
C VAL A 149 4.30 2.92 1.55
N LYS A 150 4.41 3.12 2.86
CA LYS A 150 4.95 2.15 3.80
C LYS A 150 3.95 1.73 4.85
N TYR A 151 4.18 0.58 5.45
CA TYR A 151 3.41 0.13 6.61
C TYR A 151 3.83 0.91 7.87
N ASN A 152 2.86 1.43 8.61
CA ASN A 152 3.08 2.12 9.88
C ASN A 152 3.22 1.08 10.99
N SER A 153 4.47 0.70 11.31
CA SER A 153 4.76 -0.23 12.39
C SER A 153 5.56 0.46 13.48
N SER A 154 5.17 0.26 14.73
CA SER A 154 5.99 0.61 15.90
C SER A 154 7.08 -0.43 16.19
N SER A 155 7.13 -1.52 15.41
CA SER A 155 8.07 -2.62 15.60
C SER A 155 9.17 -2.58 14.55
N ASP A 156 10.43 -2.69 15.00
CA ASP A 156 11.61 -2.79 14.11
C ASP A 156 11.79 -4.17 13.46
N ARG A 157 10.83 -5.08 13.65
CA ARG A 157 10.88 -6.42 13.07
C ARG A 157 10.67 -6.37 11.56
N SER A 158 11.54 -7.06 10.83
CA SER A 158 11.58 -7.04 9.36
C SER A 158 10.28 -7.50 8.67
N GLU A 159 9.49 -8.33 9.33
CA GLU A 159 8.20 -8.80 8.82
C GLU A 159 7.13 -7.69 8.78
N TYR A 160 7.30 -6.61 9.54
CA TYR A 160 6.41 -5.44 9.55
C TYR A 160 6.95 -4.24 8.77
N GLN A 161 8.14 -4.36 8.20
CA GLN A 161 8.72 -3.33 7.36
C GLN A 161 8.44 -3.64 5.89
N SER A 162 7.47 -2.95 5.31
CA SER A 162 7.14 -3.06 3.89
C SER A 162 6.87 -1.67 3.32
N SER A 163 7.48 -1.37 2.19
CA SER A 163 7.25 -0.15 1.42
C SER A 163 7.06 -0.54 -0.04
N ILE A 164 6.14 0.12 -0.72
CA ILE A 164 5.83 -0.11 -2.13
C ILE A 164 5.80 1.24 -2.83
N ASN A 165 6.53 1.35 -3.91
CA ASN A 165 6.42 2.43 -4.88
C ASN A 165 5.56 1.96 -6.06
N LEU A 166 4.56 2.74 -6.42
CA LEU A 166 3.76 2.53 -7.62
C LEU A 166 3.75 3.80 -8.47
N ARG A 167 3.99 3.64 -9.75
CA ARG A 167 3.95 4.70 -10.74
C ARG A 167 2.87 4.41 -11.76
N SER A 168 2.04 5.40 -12.05
CA SER A 168 1.01 5.34 -13.08
C SER A 168 0.93 6.68 -13.81
N ALA A 169 0.38 6.66 -15.01
CA ALA A 169 0.06 7.87 -15.74
C ALA A 169 -1.38 7.79 -16.25
N ALA A 170 -2.08 8.91 -16.19
CA ALA A 170 -3.42 9.06 -16.73
C ALA A 170 -3.49 10.35 -17.56
N SER A 171 -4.16 10.28 -18.70
CA SER A 171 -4.41 11.44 -19.57
C SER A 171 -5.78 11.99 -19.28
N LEU A 172 -5.89 13.32 -19.28
CA LEU A 172 -7.18 13.98 -19.27
C LEU A 172 -7.95 13.63 -20.55
N ARG A 173 -9.25 13.65 -20.44
CA ARG A 173 -10.13 13.45 -21.59
C ARG A 173 -10.09 14.73 -22.44
N SER A 174 -9.58 14.64 -23.69
CA SER A 174 -9.73 15.74 -24.67
C SER A 174 -11.19 15.81 -25.10
N ASN A 175 -11.82 16.91 -24.81
CA ASN A 175 -13.14 17.25 -25.41
C ASN A 175 -12.94 17.85 -26.79
#